data_7e4cf45c49102184448375a295c2c6d9
#
_entry.id   7e4cf45c49102184448375a295c2c6d9
#
_cell.length_a   1.000
_cell.length_b   1.000
_cell.length_c   1.000
_cell.angle_alpha   90.00
_cell.angle_beta   90.00
_cell.angle_gamma   90.00
#
_symmetry.space_group_name_H-M   'P 1'
#
loop_
_entity.id
_entity.type
_entity.pdbx_description
1 polymer ?
#
loop_
_entity_poly.entity_id
_entity_poly.type
_entity_poly.pdbx_seq_one_letter_code
_entity_poly.pdbx_strand_id
1 'polypeptide(L)'
;MDSIKVLMVDDESRMRKLVKDFLTREGYMVLEAGDGEQALDIFMNDKNISLVILDVMMPKMDGWETLKEIRKFSQVPVIMLTAKADERDELQGFDLGVDEYITKPFSPKILVARVAAILRRTSDAASEEK
;
A
#
# COMPACT_ATOMS: atom_id res chain seq x y z
N MET A 1 3.64 20.04 -11.31
CA MET A 1 4.21 18.79 -10.80
C MET A 1 3.08 17.86 -10.42
N ASP A 2 3.15 16.63 -10.89
CA ASP A 2 2.10 15.66 -10.59
C ASP A 2 2.21 15.18 -9.15
N SER A 3 1.05 15.04 -8.52
CA SER A 3 1.01 14.49 -7.16
C SER A 3 1.39 13.01 -7.16
N ILE A 4 2.06 12.59 -6.11
CA ILE A 4 2.35 11.18 -5.89
C ILE A 4 1.05 10.47 -5.56
N LYS A 5 0.77 9.37 -6.24
CA LYS A 5 -0.46 8.61 -6.06
C LYS A 5 -0.25 7.40 -5.16
N VAL A 6 -1.12 7.26 -4.17
CA VAL A 6 -1.12 6.14 -3.23
C VAL A 6 -2.46 5.42 -3.35
N LEU A 7 -2.43 4.11 -3.50
CA LEU A 7 -3.65 3.30 -3.53
C LEU A 7 -3.87 2.71 -2.14
N MET A 8 -5.01 3.06 -1.53
CA MET A 8 -5.40 2.57 -0.21
C MET A 8 -6.47 1.50 -0.35
N VAL A 9 -6.16 0.28 0.07
CA VAL A 9 -7.04 -0.88 -0.07
C VAL A 9 -7.43 -1.43 1.30
N ASP A 10 -8.70 -1.31 1.64
CA ASP A 10 -9.25 -1.80 2.91
C ASP A 10 -10.76 -1.91 2.74
N ASP A 11 -11.37 -2.98 3.21
CA ASP A 11 -12.82 -3.16 3.09
C ASP A 11 -13.61 -2.25 4.03
N GLU A 12 -12.93 -1.63 5.01
CA GLU A 12 -13.56 -0.73 5.96
C GLU A 12 -13.46 0.71 5.47
N SER A 13 -14.60 1.29 5.08
CA SER A 13 -14.62 2.64 4.50
C SER A 13 -14.12 3.72 5.45
N ARG A 14 -14.36 3.57 6.75
CA ARG A 14 -13.87 4.53 7.75
C ARG A 14 -12.35 4.56 7.81
N MET A 15 -11.73 3.39 7.71
CA MET A 15 -10.27 3.29 7.70
C MET A 15 -9.70 3.95 6.45
N ARG A 16 -10.30 3.68 5.29
CA ARG A 16 -9.85 4.30 4.04
C ARG A 16 -9.93 5.82 4.12
N LYS A 17 -11.04 6.33 4.65
CA LYS A 17 -11.23 7.78 4.76
C LYS A 17 -10.20 8.40 5.71
N LEU A 18 -9.96 7.76 6.85
CA LEU A 18 -8.99 8.23 7.83
C LEU A 18 -7.60 8.35 7.21
N VAL A 19 -7.15 7.28 6.56
CA VAL A 19 -5.83 7.26 5.92
C VAL A 19 -5.77 8.28 4.79
N LYS A 20 -6.81 8.35 3.98
CA LYS A 20 -6.88 9.31 2.88
C LYS A 20 -6.74 10.75 3.39
N ASP A 21 -7.46 11.09 4.46
CA ASP A 21 -7.41 12.44 5.02
C ASP A 21 -5.99 12.81 5.47
N PHE A 22 -5.32 11.91 6.16
CA PHE A 22 -3.95 12.16 6.63
C PHE A 22 -2.97 12.28 5.47
N LEU A 23 -3.06 11.39 4.49
CA LEU A 23 -2.14 11.42 3.34
C LEU A 23 -2.40 12.62 2.43
N THR A 24 -3.66 12.99 2.26
CA THR A 24 -4.02 14.15 1.43
C THR A 24 -3.44 15.44 2.03
N ARG A 25 -3.40 15.55 3.35
CA ARG A 25 -2.78 16.70 4.02
C ARG A 25 -1.30 16.82 3.71
N GLU A 26 -0.66 15.69 3.40
CA GLU A 26 0.76 15.67 3.05
C GLU A 26 1.01 15.87 1.55
N GLY A 27 -0.04 16.10 0.79
CA GLY A 27 0.08 16.39 -0.63
C GLY A 27 -0.04 15.20 -1.55
N TYR A 28 -0.34 14.02 -1.02
CA TYR A 28 -0.52 12.82 -1.85
C TYR A 28 -1.93 12.76 -2.43
N MET A 29 -2.04 12.21 -3.62
CA MET A 29 -3.33 11.86 -4.19
C MET A 29 -3.65 10.42 -3.78
N VAL A 30 -4.81 10.20 -3.16
CA VAL A 30 -5.18 8.87 -2.66
C VAL A 30 -6.34 8.30 -3.45
N LEU A 31 -6.13 7.12 -4.01
CA LEU A 31 -7.17 6.34 -4.66
C LEU A 31 -7.62 5.26 -3.66
N GLU A 32 -8.90 4.95 -3.64
CA GLU A 32 -9.46 3.99 -2.69
C GLU A 32 -10.02 2.77 -3.38
N ALA A 33 -9.80 1.60 -2.77
CA ALA A 33 -10.41 0.35 -3.20
C ALA A 33 -10.96 -0.37 -1.96
N GLY A 34 -12.16 -0.92 -2.08
CA GLY A 34 -12.82 -1.61 -0.97
C GLY A 34 -12.57 -3.11 -0.94
N ASP A 35 -11.95 -3.66 -1.98
CA ASP A 35 -11.58 -5.08 -2.03
C ASP A 35 -10.46 -5.29 -3.03
N GLY A 36 -9.97 -6.53 -3.11
CA GLY A 36 -8.86 -6.87 -3.98
C GLY A 36 -9.14 -6.71 -5.47
N GLU A 37 -10.37 -7.03 -5.88
CA GLU A 37 -10.75 -6.90 -7.29
C GLU A 37 -10.75 -5.44 -7.72
N GLN A 38 -11.33 -4.56 -6.90
CA GLN A 38 -11.31 -3.12 -7.17
C GLN A 38 -9.89 -2.59 -7.19
N ALA A 39 -9.05 -3.07 -6.27
CA ALA A 39 -7.65 -2.65 -6.22
C ALA A 39 -6.92 -3.01 -7.51
N LEU A 40 -7.11 -4.23 -8.01
CA LEU A 40 -6.49 -4.66 -9.25
C LEU A 40 -6.98 -3.84 -10.44
N ASP A 41 -8.29 -3.59 -10.51
CA ASP A 41 -8.87 -2.76 -11.57
C ASP A 41 -8.21 -1.38 -11.60
N ILE A 42 -8.15 -0.73 -10.44
CA ILE A 42 -7.56 0.61 -10.34
C ILE A 42 -6.08 0.56 -10.69
N PHE A 43 -5.36 -0.42 -10.14
CA PHE A 43 -3.92 -0.54 -10.35
C PHE A 43 -3.58 -0.79 -11.83
N MET A 44 -4.34 -1.65 -12.49
CA MET A 44 -4.08 -1.96 -13.89
C MET A 44 -4.43 -0.82 -14.83
N ASN A 45 -5.35 0.05 -14.43
CA ASN A 45 -5.78 1.19 -15.25
C ASN A 45 -5.03 2.48 -14.96
N ASP A 46 -4.22 2.53 -13.91
CA ASP A 46 -3.42 3.70 -13.56
C ASP A 46 -1.97 3.30 -13.37
N LYS A 47 -1.12 3.65 -14.32
CA LYS A 47 0.30 3.27 -14.31
C LYS A 47 1.16 4.16 -13.41
N ASN A 48 0.56 5.16 -12.77
CA ASN A 48 1.30 6.16 -12.00
C ASN A 48 1.17 5.97 -10.48
N ILE A 49 0.64 4.83 -10.03
CA ILE A 49 0.56 4.56 -8.60
C ILE A 49 1.96 4.27 -8.05
N SER A 50 2.36 5.03 -7.05
CA SER A 50 3.71 4.98 -6.49
C SER A 50 3.84 4.08 -5.27
N LEU A 51 2.71 3.78 -4.61
CA LEU A 51 2.73 2.97 -3.40
C LEU A 51 1.32 2.41 -3.15
N VAL A 52 1.25 1.19 -2.64
CA VAL A 52 -0.01 0.54 -2.28
C VAL A 52 -0.02 0.25 -0.78
N ILE A 53 -1.09 0.66 -0.10
CA ILE A 53 -1.34 0.28 1.29
C ILE A 53 -2.45 -0.75 1.25
N LEU A 54 -2.19 -1.94 1.74
CA LEU A 54 -3.02 -3.10 1.48
C LEU A 54 -3.36 -3.85 2.76
N ASP A 55 -4.65 -3.89 3.10
CA ASP A 55 -5.12 -4.68 4.23
C ASP A 55 -5.03 -6.17 3.91
N VAL A 56 -4.54 -6.95 4.85
CA VAL A 56 -4.43 -8.41 4.70
C VAL A 56 -5.81 -9.07 4.71
N MET A 57 -6.66 -8.67 5.67
CA MET A 57 -7.94 -9.34 5.89
C MET A 57 -9.08 -8.65 5.15
N MET A 58 -9.42 -9.18 3.99
CA MET A 58 -10.54 -8.68 3.19
C MET A 58 -11.35 -9.85 2.68
N PRO A 59 -12.68 -9.66 2.48
CA PRO A 59 -13.51 -10.72 1.93
C PRO A 59 -13.18 -11.00 0.46
N LYS A 60 -13.50 -12.18 -0.01
CA LYS A 60 -13.33 -12.65 -1.39
C LYS A 60 -11.85 -12.85 -1.76
N MET A 61 -11.12 -11.77 -1.96
CA MET A 61 -9.70 -11.79 -2.29
C MET A 61 -8.95 -11.05 -1.20
N ASP A 62 -8.15 -11.75 -0.41
CA ASP A 62 -7.40 -11.12 0.68
C ASP A 62 -6.19 -10.34 0.15
N GLY A 63 -5.49 -9.67 1.08
CA GLY A 63 -4.35 -8.84 0.70
C GLY A 63 -3.22 -9.62 0.05
N TRP A 64 -2.96 -10.84 0.51
CA TRP A 64 -1.90 -11.67 -0.06
C TRP A 64 -2.21 -12.05 -1.51
N GLU A 65 -3.45 -12.46 -1.77
CA GLU A 65 -3.88 -12.81 -3.12
C GLU A 65 -3.79 -11.59 -4.05
N THR A 66 -4.22 -10.43 -3.55
CA THR A 66 -4.14 -9.18 -4.30
C THR A 66 -2.69 -8.84 -4.63
N LEU A 67 -1.80 -8.97 -3.66
CA LEU A 67 -0.38 -8.67 -3.86
C LEU A 67 0.25 -9.61 -4.87
N LYS A 68 -0.08 -10.90 -4.83
CA LYS A 68 0.43 -11.86 -5.81
C LYS A 68 0.08 -11.43 -7.22
N GLU A 69 -1.14 -10.95 -7.43
CA GLU A 69 -1.57 -10.49 -8.75
C GLU A 69 -0.83 -9.22 -9.17
N ILE A 70 -0.65 -8.28 -8.24
CA ILE A 70 0.11 -7.06 -8.52
C ILE A 70 1.55 -7.41 -8.93
N ARG A 71 2.17 -8.37 -8.24
CA ARG A 71 3.57 -8.74 -8.48
C ARG A 71 3.81 -9.42 -9.83
N LYS A 72 2.76 -9.85 -10.51
CA LYS A 72 2.89 -10.34 -11.87
C LYS A 72 3.24 -9.22 -12.85
N PHE A 73 2.97 -7.97 -12.49
CA PHE A 73 3.11 -6.82 -13.38
C PHE A 73 3.98 -5.70 -12.82
N SER A 74 4.25 -5.68 -11.51
CA SER A 74 4.90 -4.51 -10.90
C SER A 74 5.62 -4.86 -9.62
N GLN A 75 6.69 -4.11 -9.36
CA GLN A 75 7.41 -4.14 -8.08
C GLN A 75 7.11 -2.90 -7.24
N VAL A 76 5.91 -2.34 -7.41
CA VAL A 76 5.49 -1.15 -6.66
C VAL A 76 5.67 -1.37 -5.16
N PRO A 77 6.15 -0.36 -4.41
CA PRO A 77 6.25 -0.48 -2.96
C PRO A 77 4.90 -0.78 -2.31
N VAL A 78 4.89 -1.68 -1.33
CA VAL A 78 3.67 -2.10 -0.64
C VAL A 78 3.86 -2.06 0.87
N ILE A 79 2.89 -1.46 1.56
CA ILE A 79 2.75 -1.54 3.01
C ILE A 79 1.57 -2.46 3.30
N MET A 80 1.78 -3.52 4.07
CA MET A 80 0.70 -4.40 4.47
C MET A 80 0.17 -3.99 5.84
N LEU A 81 -1.16 -3.87 5.94
CA LEU A 81 -1.82 -3.63 7.23
C LEU A 81 -2.36 -4.94 7.75
N THR A 82 -1.98 -5.32 8.94
CA THR A 82 -2.37 -6.61 9.51
C THR A 82 -2.84 -6.45 10.95
N ALA A 83 -3.86 -7.22 11.33
CA ALA A 83 -4.34 -7.23 12.71
C ALA A 83 -3.28 -7.84 13.65
N LYS A 84 -2.45 -8.70 13.09
CA LYS A 84 -1.40 -9.37 13.87
C LYS A 84 -0.32 -9.84 12.91
N ALA A 85 0.90 -9.35 13.11
CA ALA A 85 2.03 -9.81 12.33
C ALA A 85 2.49 -11.15 12.91
N ASP A 86 2.35 -12.23 12.16
CA ASP A 86 2.88 -13.52 12.56
C ASP A 86 3.99 -13.94 11.59
N GLU A 87 4.74 -14.95 11.99
CA GLU A 87 5.88 -15.43 11.24
C GLU A 87 5.52 -15.84 9.82
N ARG A 88 4.36 -16.46 9.65
CA ARG A 88 3.88 -16.93 8.36
C ARG A 88 3.65 -15.77 7.38
N ASP A 89 3.03 -14.71 7.87
CA ASP A 89 2.77 -13.52 7.06
C ASP A 89 4.07 -12.84 6.67
N GLU A 90 5.02 -12.75 7.59
CA GLU A 90 6.32 -12.13 7.31
C GLU A 90 7.09 -12.90 6.25
N LEU A 91 7.11 -14.23 6.35
CA LEU A 91 7.80 -15.07 5.36
C LEU A 91 7.18 -14.91 3.98
N GLN A 92 5.85 -14.89 3.91
CA GLN A 92 5.14 -14.70 2.65
C GLN A 92 5.45 -13.31 2.07
N GLY A 93 5.54 -12.31 2.94
CA GLY A 93 5.89 -10.94 2.54
C GLY A 93 7.28 -10.83 1.97
N PHE A 94 8.25 -11.55 2.49
CA PHE A 94 9.61 -11.56 1.95
C PHE A 94 9.59 -12.03 0.50
N ASP A 95 8.88 -13.12 0.21
CA ASP A 95 8.78 -13.66 -1.14
C ASP A 95 8.12 -12.68 -2.11
N LEU A 96 7.18 -11.89 -1.63
CA LEU A 96 6.42 -10.95 -2.46
C LEU A 96 6.95 -9.52 -2.40
N GLY A 97 8.02 -9.29 -1.64
CA GLY A 97 8.67 -7.98 -1.59
C GLY A 97 7.87 -6.91 -0.87
N VAL A 98 7.25 -7.25 0.26
CA VAL A 98 6.56 -6.26 1.10
C VAL A 98 7.59 -5.34 1.74
N ASP A 99 7.37 -4.03 1.62
CA ASP A 99 8.32 -3.03 2.14
C ASP A 99 8.15 -2.78 3.63
N GLU A 100 6.93 -2.89 4.15
CA GLU A 100 6.66 -2.61 5.54
C GLU A 100 5.39 -3.30 6.00
N TYR A 101 5.37 -3.73 7.27
CA TYR A 101 4.18 -4.26 7.94
C TYR A 101 3.78 -3.30 9.03
N ILE A 102 2.50 -2.96 9.09
CA ILE A 102 1.97 -2.12 10.16
C ILE A 102 0.82 -2.87 10.82
N THR A 103 0.93 -3.08 12.13
CA THR A 103 -0.07 -3.83 12.89
C THR A 103 -1.22 -2.91 13.30
N LYS A 104 -2.45 -3.37 13.10
CA LYS A 104 -3.64 -2.67 13.56
C LYS A 104 -3.87 -2.97 15.05
N PRO A 105 -4.32 -2.01 15.86
CA PRO A 105 -4.55 -0.60 15.49
C PRO A 105 -3.23 0.16 15.36
N PHE A 106 -3.19 1.10 14.45
CA PHE A 106 -1.97 1.89 14.20
C PHE A 106 -2.24 3.40 14.33
N SER A 107 -1.17 4.15 14.51
CA SER A 107 -1.24 5.61 14.48
C SER A 107 -1.21 6.08 13.03
N PRO A 108 -2.19 6.89 12.58
CA PRO A 108 -2.13 7.46 11.23
C PRO A 108 -0.86 8.25 10.98
N LYS A 109 -0.32 8.92 12.00
CA LYS A 109 0.93 9.68 11.87
C LYS A 109 2.11 8.76 11.58
N ILE A 110 2.14 7.59 12.20
CA ILE A 110 3.19 6.60 11.95
C ILE A 110 3.07 6.07 10.51
N LEU A 111 1.86 5.80 10.06
CA LEU A 111 1.64 5.34 8.70
C LEU A 111 2.15 6.38 7.70
N VAL A 112 1.82 7.65 7.90
CA VAL A 112 2.30 8.75 7.05
C VAL A 112 3.82 8.79 7.02
N ALA A 113 4.45 8.64 8.17
CA ALA A 113 5.91 8.64 8.25
C ALA A 113 6.53 7.47 7.48
N ARG A 114 5.92 6.29 7.54
CA ARG A 114 6.38 5.12 6.79
C ARG A 114 6.23 5.31 5.28
N VAL A 115 5.10 5.87 4.87
CA VAL A 115 4.86 6.18 3.45
C VAL A 115 5.96 7.12 2.95
N ALA A 116 6.22 8.20 3.67
CA ALA A 116 7.25 9.17 3.29
C ALA A 116 8.63 8.52 3.20
N ALA A 117 8.97 7.67 4.17
CA ALA A 117 10.26 6.99 4.20
C ALA A 117 10.45 6.06 3.00
N ILE A 118 9.43 5.29 2.66
CA ILE A 118 9.48 4.36 1.53
C ILE A 118 9.61 5.12 0.22
N LEU A 119 8.81 6.15 0.03
CA LEU A 119 8.84 6.95 -1.20
C LEU A 119 10.18 7.66 -1.37
N ARG A 120 10.78 8.12 -0.29
CA ARG A 120 12.10 8.76 -0.33
C ARG A 120 13.17 7.76 -0.74
N ARG A 121 13.16 6.54 -0.19
CA ARG A 121 14.13 5.50 -0.55
C ARG A 121 14.03 5.14 -2.03
N THR A 122 12.81 5.02 -2.53
CA THR A 122 12.57 4.69 -3.94
C THR A 122 13.10 5.80 -4.84
N SER A 123 12.85 7.06 -4.48
CA SER A 123 13.31 8.21 -5.23
C SER A 123 14.84 8.29 -5.22
N ASP A 124 15.48 8.07 -4.07
CA ASP A 124 16.93 8.10 -3.93
C ASP A 124 17.56 7.00 -4.77
N ALA A 125 17.00 5.79 -4.74
CA ALA A 125 17.50 4.67 -5.55
C ALA A 125 17.41 5.00 -7.04
N ALA A 126 16.31 5.60 -7.48
CA ALA A 126 16.15 6.01 -8.87
C ALA A 126 17.19 7.08 -9.26
N SER A 127 17.49 8.00 -8.35
CA SER A 127 18.51 9.02 -8.58
C SER A 127 19.90 8.42 -8.70
N GLU A 128 20.20 7.43 -7.88
CA GLU A 128 21.52 6.78 -7.87
C GLU A 128 21.77 5.97 -9.14
N GLU A 129 20.75 5.49 -9.79
CA GLU A 129 20.86 4.71 -11.01
C GLU A 129 21.25 5.53 -12.22
N LYS A 130 21.22 6.83 -12.10
CA LYS A 130 21.66 7.72 -13.18
C LYS A 130 23.17 7.89 -13.15
#